data_b1d48f83c2a2ad04830561c67a5ae61a
#
_entry.id   b1d48f83c2a2ad04830561c67a5ae61a
#
_cell.length_a   1.000
_cell.length_b   1.000
_cell.length_c   1.000
_cell.angle_alpha   90.00
_cell.angle_beta   90.00
_cell.angle_gamma   90.00
#
_symmetry.space_group_name_H-M   'P 1'
#
loop_
_entity.id
_entity.type
_entity.pdbx_description
1 polymer ?
#
loop_
_entity_poly.entity_id
_entity_poly.type
_entity_poly.pdbx_seq_one_letter_code
_entity_poly.pdbx_strand_id
1 'polypeptide(L)'
;MARFIMVALSGVVFVASLAARQPIDSLLAPSPQQITAADYTGADACKECHEKAFDAWNRTKHAKAFGKLQTADRNKAECVGCHVTGTPEMVAAEGPKPSHPNVQCESCHGAGKRHIDAAKGGDAGNARTMTIDEATCLRCHNEKSPHYKPFIYRAMVGLVHRTGN
;
A
#
# COMPACT_ATOMS: atom_id res chain seq x y z
N MET A 1 -0.98 -77.42 -50.24
CA MET A 1 -0.26 -76.99 -49.00
C MET A 1 -0.01 -75.46 -49.13
N ALA A 2 -0.89 -74.69 -48.57
CA ALA A 2 -0.74 -73.18 -48.61
C ALA A 2 -0.22 -72.72 -47.29
N ARG A 3 0.93 -72.07 -47.28
CA ARG A 3 1.55 -71.44 -46.07
C ARG A 3 1.08 -70.02 -45.99
N PHE A 4 0.27 -69.71 -44.99
CA PHE A 4 -0.08 -68.31 -44.63
C PHE A 4 1.07 -67.72 -43.81
N ILE A 5 1.62 -66.60 -44.33
CA ILE A 5 2.56 -65.76 -43.58
C ILE A 5 1.78 -64.66 -42.87
N MET A 6 1.76 -64.72 -41.55
CA MET A 6 1.22 -63.65 -40.71
C MET A 6 2.27 -62.55 -40.61
N VAL A 7 1.97 -61.36 -41.11
CA VAL A 7 2.76 -60.15 -40.89
C VAL A 7 2.15 -59.43 -39.69
N ALA A 8 2.88 -59.41 -38.59
CA ALA A 8 2.52 -58.61 -37.41
C ALA A 8 2.92 -57.14 -37.64
N LEU A 9 1.95 -56.25 -37.77
CA LEU A 9 2.19 -54.81 -37.75
C LEU A 9 2.28 -54.37 -36.29
N SER A 10 3.52 -54.05 -35.85
CA SER A 10 3.76 -53.37 -34.58
C SER A 10 3.49 -51.88 -34.74
N GLY A 11 2.33 -51.45 -34.27
CA GLY A 11 1.98 -50.02 -34.17
C GLY A 11 2.74 -49.33 -33.05
N VAL A 12 3.71 -48.50 -33.37
CA VAL A 12 4.36 -47.63 -32.41
C VAL A 12 3.42 -46.44 -32.16
N VAL A 13 2.80 -46.39 -30.98
CA VAL A 13 2.01 -45.23 -30.52
C VAL A 13 2.99 -44.17 -30.03
N PHE A 14 3.18 -43.12 -30.82
CA PHE A 14 3.89 -41.90 -30.39
C PHE A 14 2.95 -41.08 -29.50
N VAL A 15 3.13 -41.17 -28.18
CA VAL A 15 2.49 -40.26 -27.23
C VAL A 15 3.27 -38.95 -27.28
N ALA A 16 2.75 -37.97 -28.03
CA ALA A 16 3.28 -36.62 -28.01
C ALA A 16 2.88 -35.99 -26.67
N SER A 17 3.84 -35.92 -25.74
CA SER A 17 3.70 -35.15 -24.49
C SER A 17 3.68 -33.66 -24.86
N LEU A 18 2.48 -33.05 -24.90
CA LEU A 18 2.36 -31.60 -24.87
C LEU A 18 2.81 -31.10 -23.48
N ALA A 19 4.10 -30.91 -23.33
CA ALA A 19 4.62 -30.09 -22.23
C ALA A 19 4.13 -28.66 -22.47
N ALA A 20 3.15 -28.24 -21.70
CA ALA A 20 2.73 -26.85 -21.67
C ALA A 20 3.95 -26.02 -21.28
N ARG A 21 4.54 -25.32 -22.27
CA ARG A 21 5.58 -24.31 -21.99
C ARG A 21 4.92 -23.19 -21.21
N GLN A 22 5.17 -23.16 -19.93
CA GLN A 22 4.84 -21.97 -19.12
C GLN A 22 5.66 -20.80 -19.67
N PRO A 23 5.06 -19.64 -19.93
CA PRO A 23 5.80 -18.48 -20.40
C PRO A 23 6.83 -18.11 -19.33
N ILE A 24 8.11 -18.12 -19.72
CA ILE A 24 9.26 -17.81 -18.85
C ILE A 24 9.16 -16.39 -18.29
N ASP A 25 8.42 -15.51 -18.95
CA ASP A 25 8.18 -14.13 -18.52
C ASP A 25 7.44 -14.01 -17.17
N SER A 26 6.70 -15.05 -16.77
CA SER A 26 6.03 -15.09 -15.46
C SER A 26 7.01 -15.31 -14.30
N LEU A 27 8.24 -15.77 -14.58
CA LEU A 27 9.26 -16.03 -13.55
C LEU A 27 10.19 -14.81 -13.32
N LEU A 28 10.12 -13.80 -14.19
CA LEU A 28 11.03 -12.63 -14.14
C LEU A 28 10.34 -11.35 -13.66
N ALA A 29 9.01 -11.31 -13.61
CA ALA A 29 8.32 -10.18 -13.00
C ALA A 29 8.39 -10.32 -11.48
N PRO A 30 9.00 -9.37 -10.75
CA PRO A 30 8.92 -9.36 -9.30
C PRO A 30 7.42 -9.31 -8.94
N SER A 31 6.97 -10.27 -8.13
CA SER A 31 5.60 -10.23 -7.60
C SER A 31 5.39 -8.86 -6.92
N PRO A 32 4.25 -8.20 -7.10
CA PRO A 32 3.96 -6.98 -6.35
C PRO A 32 4.20 -7.27 -4.87
N GLN A 33 5.17 -6.59 -4.27
CA GLN A 33 5.45 -6.79 -2.85
C GLN A 33 4.22 -6.35 -2.08
N GLN A 34 3.60 -7.32 -1.41
CA GLN A 34 2.44 -7.07 -0.59
C GLN A 34 2.85 -6.23 0.61
N ILE A 35 2.32 -5.01 0.71
CA ILE A 35 2.56 -4.12 1.85
C ILE A 35 1.88 -4.74 3.08
N THR A 36 2.63 -4.87 4.16
CA THR A 36 2.20 -5.44 5.43
C THR A 36 2.28 -4.41 6.55
N ALA A 37 1.78 -4.75 7.73
CA ALA A 37 1.88 -3.90 8.92
C ALA A 37 3.34 -3.55 9.27
N ALA A 38 4.27 -4.47 9.05
CA ALA A 38 5.69 -4.28 9.33
C ALA A 38 6.38 -3.25 8.41
N ASP A 39 5.72 -2.84 7.32
CA ASP A 39 6.25 -1.84 6.39
C ASP A 39 5.91 -0.41 6.83
N TYR A 40 5.00 -0.23 7.78
CA TYR A 40 4.65 1.04 8.39
C TYR A 40 5.50 1.31 9.64
N THR A 41 5.99 2.52 9.78
CA THR A 41 6.94 2.92 10.83
C THR A 41 6.43 4.04 11.74
N GLY A 42 5.38 4.72 11.32
CA GLY A 42 4.80 5.84 12.04
C GLY A 42 5.54 7.17 11.85
N ALA A 43 4.86 8.25 12.21
CA ALA A 43 5.33 9.62 11.96
C ALA A 43 6.62 9.97 12.71
N ASP A 44 6.85 9.39 13.88
CA ASP A 44 8.05 9.68 14.69
C ASP A 44 9.34 9.24 13.98
N ALA A 45 9.30 8.13 13.24
CA ALA A 45 10.44 7.70 12.44
C ALA A 45 10.75 8.67 11.28
N CYS A 46 9.73 9.34 10.73
CA CYS A 46 9.91 10.35 9.69
C CYS A 46 10.55 11.63 10.25
N LYS A 47 10.26 11.97 11.51
CA LYS A 47 10.77 13.18 12.18
C LYS A 47 12.29 13.23 12.21
N GLU A 48 12.96 12.09 12.33
CA GLU A 48 14.43 12.02 12.43
C GLU A 48 15.13 12.76 11.26
N CYS A 49 14.54 12.77 10.07
CA CYS A 49 15.11 13.43 8.88
C CYS A 49 14.22 14.57 8.36
N HIS A 50 12.92 14.55 8.64
CA HIS A 50 11.93 15.50 8.11
C HIS A 50 11.26 16.34 9.21
N GLU A 51 12.04 16.87 10.17
CA GLU A 51 11.54 17.58 11.35
C GLU A 51 10.60 18.74 10.98
N LYS A 52 10.96 19.57 10.00
CA LYS A 52 10.14 20.73 9.58
C LYS A 52 8.77 20.29 9.04
N ALA A 53 8.74 19.21 8.25
CA ALA A 53 7.49 18.66 7.70
C ALA A 53 6.66 18.03 8.82
N PHE A 54 7.29 17.29 9.74
CA PHE A 54 6.65 16.73 10.91
C PHE A 54 5.99 17.81 11.77
N ASP A 55 6.71 18.88 12.10
CA ASP A 55 6.20 19.98 12.93
C ASP A 55 5.02 20.71 12.25
N ALA A 56 5.07 20.90 10.93
CA ALA A 56 3.98 21.47 10.19
C ALA A 56 2.74 20.56 10.22
N TRP A 57 2.90 19.26 9.93
CA TRP A 57 1.84 18.27 9.98
C TRP A 57 1.24 18.16 11.40
N ASN A 58 2.06 18.14 12.44
CA ASN A 58 1.62 17.96 13.84
C ASN A 58 0.66 19.07 14.31
N ARG A 59 0.67 20.23 13.66
CA ARG A 59 -0.28 21.32 13.93
C ARG A 59 -1.60 21.18 13.18
N THR A 60 -1.72 20.21 12.26
CA THR A 60 -2.92 20.03 11.44
C THR A 60 -4.01 19.21 12.14
N LYS A 61 -5.19 19.18 11.51
CA LYS A 61 -6.28 18.30 11.92
C LYS A 61 -5.97 16.82 11.63
N HIS A 62 -5.12 16.52 10.65
CA HIS A 62 -4.69 15.18 10.30
C HIS A 62 -3.95 14.51 11.48
N ALA A 63 -3.07 15.23 12.14
CA ALA A 63 -2.35 14.74 13.32
C ALA A 63 -3.25 14.48 14.55
N LYS A 64 -4.53 14.82 14.48
CA LYS A 64 -5.50 14.70 15.58
C LYS A 64 -6.77 13.95 15.13
N ALA A 65 -6.72 13.29 13.97
CA ALA A 65 -7.90 12.75 13.30
C ALA A 65 -8.57 11.64 14.13
N PHE A 66 -7.81 10.69 14.66
CA PHE A 66 -8.35 9.59 15.47
C PHE A 66 -9.03 10.07 16.75
N GLY A 67 -8.45 11.09 17.40
CA GLY A 67 -9.03 11.68 18.59
C GLY A 67 -10.38 12.39 18.36
N LYS A 68 -10.78 12.62 17.10
CA LYS A 68 -12.09 13.18 16.74
C LYS A 68 -13.20 12.13 16.68
N LEU A 69 -12.84 10.85 16.58
CA LEU A 69 -13.81 9.78 16.60
C LEU A 69 -14.40 9.59 18.02
N GLN A 70 -15.71 9.44 18.07
CA GLN A 70 -16.38 8.96 19.29
C GLN A 70 -15.91 7.55 19.61
N THR A 71 -15.95 7.15 20.86
CA THR A 71 -15.48 5.82 21.28
C THR A 71 -16.19 4.69 20.51
N ALA A 72 -17.50 4.85 20.24
CA ALA A 72 -18.27 3.87 19.49
C ALA A 72 -17.89 3.75 17.99
N ASP A 73 -17.15 4.73 17.45
CA ASP A 73 -16.77 4.77 16.03
C ASP A 73 -15.33 4.28 15.79
N ARG A 74 -14.57 4.09 16.88
CA ARG A 74 -13.14 3.74 16.79
C ARG A 74 -12.86 2.31 16.33
N ASN A 75 -13.87 1.47 16.22
CA ASN A 75 -13.81 0.11 15.70
C ASN A 75 -14.64 -0.09 14.42
N LYS A 76 -15.22 0.99 13.88
CA LYS A 76 -15.95 0.94 12.62
C LYS A 76 -15.01 1.16 11.45
N ALA A 77 -14.92 0.17 10.55
CA ALA A 77 -14.00 0.22 9.39
C ALA A 77 -14.21 1.47 8.53
N GLU A 78 -15.46 1.90 8.34
CA GLU A 78 -15.82 3.10 7.58
C GLU A 78 -15.33 4.40 8.23
N CYS A 79 -15.12 4.42 9.54
CA CYS A 79 -14.59 5.58 10.26
C CYS A 79 -13.05 5.53 10.30
N VAL A 80 -12.50 4.42 10.79
CA VAL A 80 -11.06 4.30 11.01
C VAL A 80 -10.26 4.30 9.71
N GLY A 81 -10.84 3.86 8.59
CA GLY A 81 -10.20 3.91 7.28
C GLY A 81 -9.77 5.32 6.82
N CYS A 82 -10.39 6.38 7.37
CA CYS A 82 -10.03 7.77 7.12
C CYS A 82 -9.34 8.45 8.31
N HIS A 83 -9.29 7.82 9.47
CA HIS A 83 -8.81 8.42 10.72
C HIS A 83 -7.56 7.73 11.29
N VAL A 84 -7.08 6.67 10.64
CA VAL A 84 -5.92 5.86 11.04
C VAL A 84 -5.01 5.65 9.82
N THR A 85 -3.74 5.46 10.06
CA THR A 85 -2.73 5.17 9.02
C THR A 85 -2.53 3.66 8.89
N GLY A 86 -2.60 3.15 7.68
CA GLY A 86 -2.43 1.73 7.37
C GLY A 86 -3.26 1.30 6.17
N THR A 87 -3.18 0.03 5.80
CA THR A 87 -4.13 -0.56 4.85
C THR A 87 -5.48 -0.81 5.54
N PRO A 88 -6.58 -0.91 4.80
CA PRO A 88 -7.88 -1.24 5.39
C PRO A 88 -7.87 -2.52 6.23
N GLU A 89 -7.12 -3.53 5.79
CA GLU A 89 -6.99 -4.83 6.47
C GLU A 89 -6.26 -4.70 7.80
N MET A 90 -5.15 -3.93 7.82
CA MET A 90 -4.39 -3.64 9.05
C MET A 90 -5.28 -2.95 10.07
N VAL A 91 -5.91 -1.86 9.65
CA VAL A 91 -6.76 -1.03 10.52
C VAL A 91 -7.93 -1.83 11.07
N ALA A 92 -8.54 -2.70 10.26
CA ALA A 92 -9.61 -3.60 10.70
C ALA A 92 -9.14 -4.64 11.73
N ALA A 93 -7.91 -5.16 11.58
CA ALA A 93 -7.34 -6.17 12.47
C ALA A 93 -6.93 -5.57 13.85
N GLU A 94 -6.52 -4.31 13.90
CA GLU A 94 -6.05 -3.64 15.13
C GLU A 94 -7.18 -3.16 16.05
N GLY A 95 -8.38 -2.99 15.50
CA GLY A 95 -9.54 -2.56 16.28
C GLY A 95 -9.41 -1.16 16.89
N PRO A 96 -9.90 -0.92 18.13
CA PRO A 96 -10.00 0.42 18.72
C PRO A 96 -8.67 1.02 19.21
N LYS A 97 -7.57 0.29 19.11
CA LYS A 97 -6.21 0.73 19.51
C LYS A 97 -5.23 0.56 18.36
N PRO A 98 -5.34 1.37 17.30
CA PRO A 98 -4.47 1.24 16.15
C PRO A 98 -3.01 1.58 16.49
N SER A 99 -2.07 0.88 15.87
CA SER A 99 -0.63 1.12 16.01
C SER A 99 -0.23 2.51 15.49
N HIS A 100 -0.91 2.97 14.43
CA HIS A 100 -0.63 4.26 13.80
C HIS A 100 -1.90 5.14 13.77
N PRO A 101 -2.36 5.65 14.95
CA PRO A 101 -3.52 6.52 15.03
C PRO A 101 -3.29 7.83 14.26
N ASN A 102 -4.36 8.44 13.79
CA ASN A 102 -4.36 9.67 12.99
C ASN A 102 -3.93 9.45 11.52
N VAL A 103 -4.08 10.48 10.71
CA VAL A 103 -3.63 10.51 9.32
C VAL A 103 -2.19 11.00 9.32
N GLN A 104 -1.25 10.05 9.39
CA GLN A 104 0.19 10.32 9.46
C GLN A 104 0.81 10.42 8.06
N CYS A 105 2.13 10.61 8.00
CA CYS A 105 2.89 10.76 6.76
C CYS A 105 2.61 9.64 5.76
N GLU A 106 2.61 8.41 6.24
CA GLU A 106 2.45 7.20 5.42
C GLU A 106 1.03 7.02 4.85
N SER A 107 0.03 7.71 5.40
CA SER A 107 -1.31 7.75 4.77
C SER A 107 -1.29 8.37 3.38
N CYS A 108 -0.37 9.32 3.15
CA CYS A 108 -0.22 10.00 1.87
C CYS A 108 0.99 9.47 1.09
N HIS A 109 2.11 9.25 1.76
CA HIS A 109 3.39 8.89 1.14
C HIS A 109 3.60 7.39 0.96
N GLY A 110 2.68 6.54 1.47
CA GLY A 110 2.84 5.09 1.48
C GLY A 110 3.75 4.61 2.61
N ALA A 111 3.84 3.30 2.79
CA ALA A 111 4.65 2.66 3.84
C ALA A 111 6.12 3.08 3.77
N GLY A 112 6.67 3.55 4.89
CA GLY A 112 7.95 4.27 4.94
C GLY A 112 9.17 3.40 5.19
N LYS A 113 9.01 2.15 5.62
CA LYS A 113 10.14 1.32 6.03
C LYS A 113 11.25 1.22 4.99
N ARG A 114 10.92 0.93 3.73
CA ARG A 114 11.90 0.80 2.65
C ARG A 114 12.62 2.11 2.38
N HIS A 115 11.92 3.25 2.47
CA HIS A 115 12.51 4.57 2.34
C HIS A 115 13.54 4.83 3.44
N ILE A 116 13.20 4.54 4.69
CA ILE A 116 14.08 4.74 5.84
C ILE A 116 15.31 3.83 5.75
N ASP A 117 15.10 2.55 5.43
CA ASP A 117 16.20 1.58 5.31
C ASP A 117 17.18 2.01 4.20
N ALA A 118 16.69 2.43 3.05
CA ALA A 118 17.52 2.91 1.95
C ALA A 118 18.25 4.20 2.31
N ALA A 119 17.58 5.16 2.95
CA ALA A 119 18.20 6.41 3.38
C ALA A 119 19.32 6.18 4.41
N LYS A 120 19.10 5.29 5.39
CA LYS A 120 20.12 4.90 6.39
C LYS A 120 21.25 4.08 5.76
N GLY A 121 20.97 3.33 4.70
CA GLY A 121 21.97 2.59 3.91
C GLY A 121 22.78 3.44 2.93
N GLY A 122 22.53 4.75 2.85
CA GLY A 122 23.25 5.66 1.93
C GLY A 122 22.66 5.73 0.52
N ASP A 123 21.50 5.13 0.27
CA ASP A 123 20.82 5.10 -1.04
C ASP A 123 19.53 5.95 -1.05
N ALA A 124 19.57 7.10 -0.39
CA ALA A 124 18.42 7.99 -0.28
C ALA A 124 17.85 8.44 -1.65
N GLY A 125 18.68 8.49 -2.69
CA GLY A 125 18.26 8.85 -4.05
C GLY A 125 17.28 7.85 -4.69
N ASN A 126 17.34 6.58 -4.30
CA ASN A 126 16.44 5.51 -4.76
C ASN A 126 15.29 5.22 -3.78
N ALA A 127 15.31 5.83 -2.61
CA ALA A 127 14.29 5.71 -1.58
C ALA A 127 13.06 6.55 -1.94
N ARG A 128 12.32 6.16 -2.98
CA ARG A 128 11.14 6.90 -3.43
C ARG A 128 9.92 6.55 -2.58
N THR A 129 9.21 7.59 -2.17
CA THR A 129 7.84 7.51 -1.63
C THR A 129 6.83 7.69 -2.77
N MET A 130 5.55 7.44 -2.48
CA MET A 130 4.47 7.67 -3.43
C MET A 130 4.40 9.14 -3.86
N THR A 131 4.14 9.37 -5.15
CA THR A 131 3.77 10.71 -5.63
C THR A 131 2.36 11.04 -5.11
N ILE A 132 2.22 12.21 -4.49
CA ILE A 132 0.95 12.68 -3.95
C ILE A 132 0.20 13.43 -5.05
N ASP A 133 -1.01 12.99 -5.30
CA ASP A 133 -1.96 13.61 -6.22
C ASP A 133 -3.33 13.82 -5.57
N GLU A 134 -4.27 14.35 -6.32
CA GLU A 134 -5.63 14.59 -5.85
C GLU A 134 -6.34 13.27 -5.46
N ALA A 135 -6.10 12.17 -6.20
CA ALA A 135 -6.70 10.88 -5.92
C ALA A 135 -6.30 10.36 -4.52
N THR A 136 -5.06 10.64 -4.09
CA THR A 136 -4.59 10.33 -2.74
C THR A 136 -5.45 10.99 -1.67
N CYS A 137 -5.82 12.25 -1.86
CA CYS A 137 -6.66 13.00 -0.92
C CYS A 137 -8.12 12.53 -0.95
N LEU A 138 -8.64 12.25 -2.15
CA LEU A 138 -10.02 11.83 -2.38
C LEU A 138 -10.34 10.43 -1.83
N ARG A 139 -9.35 9.64 -1.41
CA ARG A 139 -9.60 8.40 -0.67
C ARG A 139 -10.41 8.64 0.61
N CYS A 140 -10.22 9.80 1.24
CA CYS A 140 -10.89 10.20 2.48
C CYS A 140 -11.78 11.44 2.30
N HIS A 141 -11.38 12.39 1.44
CA HIS A 141 -12.14 13.63 1.19
C HIS A 141 -13.17 13.43 0.08
N ASN A 142 -14.17 12.58 0.31
CA ASN A 142 -15.22 12.23 -0.64
C ASN A 142 -16.61 12.15 0.05
N GLU A 143 -17.66 11.98 -0.74
CA GLU A 143 -19.05 11.99 -0.29
C GLU A 143 -19.42 10.83 0.65
N LYS A 144 -18.59 9.81 0.81
CA LYS A 144 -18.81 8.74 1.81
C LYS A 144 -18.56 9.23 3.24
N SER A 145 -17.84 10.33 3.39
CA SER A 145 -17.64 10.95 4.71
C SER A 145 -18.93 11.66 5.17
N PRO A 146 -19.46 11.39 6.38
CA PRO A 146 -20.62 12.09 6.91
C PRO A 146 -20.39 13.59 7.16
N HIS A 147 -19.12 14.01 7.13
CA HIS A 147 -18.70 15.39 7.30
C HIS A 147 -18.07 15.97 6.03
N TYR A 148 -18.36 15.37 4.88
CA TYR A 148 -17.83 15.82 3.61
C TYR A 148 -18.11 17.30 3.35
N LYS A 149 -17.08 17.95 2.82
CA LYS A 149 -17.15 19.30 2.24
C LYS A 149 -16.42 19.27 0.91
N PRO A 150 -16.84 20.07 -0.08
CA PRO A 150 -16.13 20.15 -1.36
C PRO A 150 -14.63 20.33 -1.15
N PHE A 151 -13.84 19.45 -1.77
CA PHE A 151 -12.39 19.43 -1.64
C PHE A 151 -11.74 20.02 -2.90
N ILE A 152 -10.89 21.02 -2.71
CA ILE A 152 -10.16 21.66 -3.80
C ILE A 152 -8.67 21.40 -3.56
N TYR A 153 -8.13 20.41 -4.26
CA TYR A 153 -6.76 19.92 -4.08
C TYR A 153 -5.72 21.03 -4.10
N ARG A 154 -5.72 21.86 -5.16
CA ARG A 154 -4.73 22.94 -5.34
C ARG A 154 -4.71 23.98 -4.20
N ALA A 155 -5.86 24.23 -3.57
CA ALA A 155 -5.97 25.12 -2.44
C ALA A 155 -5.56 24.49 -1.12
N MET A 156 -5.70 23.15 -1.01
CA MET A 156 -5.60 22.45 0.28
C MET A 156 -4.31 21.65 0.47
N VAL A 157 -3.67 21.19 -0.59
CA VAL A 157 -2.47 20.34 -0.49
C VAL A 157 -1.34 21.01 0.30
N GLY A 158 -1.12 22.31 0.13
CA GLY A 158 -0.10 23.07 0.87
C GLY A 158 -0.43 23.34 2.34
N LEU A 159 -1.63 22.98 2.81
CA LEU A 159 -2.01 23.17 4.21
C LEU A 159 -1.60 21.99 5.11
N VAL A 160 -1.27 20.86 4.55
CA VAL A 160 -0.88 19.67 5.32
C VAL A 160 0.54 19.83 5.87
N HIS A 161 1.46 20.13 5.02
CA HIS A 161 2.79 20.64 5.35
C HIS A 161 3.34 21.40 4.14
N ARG A 162 4.08 22.43 4.39
CA ARG A 162 4.85 23.08 3.35
C ARG A 162 6.16 22.30 3.21
N THR A 163 6.44 21.79 2.03
CA THR A 163 7.80 21.45 1.63
C THR A 163 8.54 22.76 1.48
N GLY A 164 8.96 23.34 2.61
CA GLY A 164 9.74 24.58 2.58
C GLY A 164 11.12 24.27 2.03
N ASN A 165 11.49 24.98 0.97
CA ASN A 165 12.89 25.24 0.65
C ASN A 165 13.56 25.94 1.81
#